data_e77cb2504e389fd19938292f97322c5f
#
_entry.id   e77cb2504e389fd19938292f97322c5f
#
_cell.length_a   1.000
_cell.length_b   1.000
_cell.length_c   1.000
_cell.angle_alpha   90.00
_cell.angle_beta   90.00
_cell.angle_gamma   90.00
#
_symmetry.space_group_name_H-M   'P 1'
#
loop_
_entity.id
_entity.type
_entity.pdbx_description
1 polymer ?
#
loop_
_entity_poly.entity_id
_entity_poly.type
_entity_poly.pdbx_seq_one_letter_code
_entity_poly.pdbx_strand_id
1 'polypeptide(L)'
;MKNAIVDIKDVNKIYGTNHVVKDLNLQVEEGEFLTLLGSSGCGKTTTLRMIAGFEEPTTGSIRVEGEPIEDKEPYERNVNTVFQSYALFPHMTIFDNVAYGLKMKKISKNERKERVLEMLEMVQLAGFEKRYPSQLSGGQKQRVAIARALINRPKVLLLDEPLGALDLKLRKQMQLELKRLQKKLNITFIYVTHDQEEALTMSDRIAIMHDGVMDQIGSPTEIYERPATKFVATFIGETNVFDGTIRSIENGRAVVSIENGEITSSGSVEEGVEKNTGFAVNEFVTVSVRPEKMHFSPEPVDGFNVPAMVKDYIYVGSVIKCIAVLPNGNEIKMEKLAGEELPAIGEKIFICWAPEDAVLIHSLDNRFYQSMENIKLA
;
A
#
# COMPACT_ATOMS: atom_id res chain seq x y z
N MET A 1 -4.58 14.46 -19.67
CA MET A 1 -4.77 14.19 -18.23
C MET A 1 -6.00 13.30 -18.13
N LYS A 2 -5.93 12.16 -17.47
CA LYS A 2 -7.12 11.38 -17.15
C LYS A 2 -7.97 12.16 -16.15
N ASN A 3 -9.29 12.13 -16.30
CA ASN A 3 -10.18 12.81 -15.37
C ASN A 3 -10.22 12.05 -14.04
N ALA A 4 -10.11 12.77 -12.91
CA ALA A 4 -10.32 12.19 -11.60
C ALA A 4 -11.78 11.75 -11.47
N ILE A 5 -12.00 10.44 -11.21
CA ILE A 5 -13.34 9.88 -10.98
C ILE A 5 -13.79 10.10 -9.53
N VAL A 6 -12.82 10.08 -8.58
CA VAL A 6 -13.00 10.47 -7.19
C VAL A 6 -11.98 11.54 -6.86
N ASP A 7 -12.44 12.66 -6.29
CA ASP A 7 -11.61 13.78 -5.87
C ASP A 7 -11.94 14.13 -4.41
N ILE A 8 -10.95 13.94 -3.53
CA ILE A 8 -11.04 14.20 -2.09
C ILE A 8 -10.16 15.41 -1.79
N LYS A 9 -10.71 16.47 -1.19
CA LYS A 9 -10.00 17.71 -0.90
C LYS A 9 -10.16 18.14 0.55
N ASP A 10 -9.02 18.26 1.24
CA ASP A 10 -8.88 18.77 2.60
C ASP A 10 -9.85 18.10 3.58
N VAL A 11 -10.08 16.78 3.38
CA VAL A 11 -11.07 16.03 4.15
C VAL A 11 -10.51 15.69 5.52
N ASN A 12 -11.28 16.05 6.54
CA ASN A 12 -11.03 15.71 7.93
C ASN A 12 -12.20 14.91 8.49
N LYS A 13 -11.92 13.92 9.35
CA LYS A 13 -12.91 13.19 10.12
C LYS A 13 -12.53 13.12 11.58
N ILE A 14 -13.41 13.68 12.43
CA ILE A 14 -13.22 13.75 13.89
C ILE A 14 -14.40 13.06 14.56
N TYR A 15 -14.11 12.11 15.47
CA TYR A 15 -15.08 11.47 16.34
C TYR A 15 -14.83 11.93 17.79
N GLY A 16 -15.67 12.81 18.31
CA GLY A 16 -15.46 13.43 19.61
C GLY A 16 -14.12 14.21 19.64
N THR A 17 -13.12 13.71 20.36
CA THR A 17 -11.76 14.28 20.41
C THR A 17 -10.76 13.56 19.51
N ASN A 18 -11.16 12.45 18.87
CA ASN A 18 -10.26 11.64 18.06
C ASN A 18 -10.29 12.09 16.59
N HIS A 19 -9.17 12.63 16.10
CA HIS A 19 -8.98 13.06 14.72
C HIS A 19 -8.44 11.87 13.89
N VAL A 20 -9.36 11.14 13.24
CA VAL A 20 -9.09 9.85 12.55
C VAL A 20 -8.57 10.03 11.14
N VAL A 21 -9.06 11.04 10.40
CA VAL A 21 -8.57 11.40 9.06
C VAL A 21 -8.21 12.88 9.07
N LYS A 22 -7.00 13.21 8.63
CA LYS A 22 -6.39 14.54 8.77
C LYS A 22 -5.97 15.07 7.41
N ASP A 23 -6.59 16.18 6.99
CA ASP A 23 -6.26 16.94 5.77
C ASP A 23 -6.04 16.05 4.54
N LEU A 24 -6.92 15.04 4.37
CA LEU A 24 -6.80 14.04 3.31
C LEU A 24 -7.06 14.67 1.94
N ASN A 25 -6.05 14.57 1.07
CA ASN A 25 -6.12 14.93 -0.34
C ASN A 25 -5.80 13.71 -1.18
N LEU A 26 -6.74 13.30 -2.06
CA LEU A 26 -6.59 12.10 -2.88
C LEU A 26 -7.39 12.23 -4.17
N GLN A 27 -6.74 11.99 -5.30
CA GLN A 27 -7.38 11.87 -6.60
C GLN A 27 -7.24 10.45 -7.12
N VAL A 28 -8.36 9.86 -7.56
CA VAL A 28 -8.42 8.52 -8.17
C VAL A 28 -8.81 8.67 -9.62
N GLU A 29 -8.06 8.06 -10.53
CA GLU A 29 -8.31 8.14 -11.97
C GLU A 29 -9.39 7.13 -12.42
N GLU A 30 -10.09 7.41 -13.52
CA GLU A 30 -11.05 6.46 -14.09
C GLU A 30 -10.35 5.19 -14.59
N GLY A 31 -10.88 4.03 -14.18
CA GLY A 31 -10.33 2.71 -14.52
C GLY A 31 -9.08 2.32 -13.72
N GLU A 32 -8.72 3.07 -12.67
CA GLU A 32 -7.58 2.79 -11.79
C GLU A 32 -7.92 1.72 -10.75
N PHE A 33 -6.95 0.90 -10.40
CA PHE A 33 -6.96 0.08 -9.19
C PHE A 33 -6.10 0.77 -8.12
N LEU A 34 -6.73 1.56 -7.25
CA LEU A 34 -6.08 2.23 -6.14
C LEU A 34 -6.22 1.41 -4.86
N THR A 35 -5.13 1.19 -4.14
CA THR A 35 -5.16 0.57 -2.81
C THR A 35 -4.86 1.58 -1.71
N LEU A 36 -5.74 1.67 -0.71
CA LEU A 36 -5.47 2.34 0.56
C LEU A 36 -4.82 1.32 1.50
N LEU A 37 -3.56 1.50 1.81
CA LEU A 37 -2.74 0.62 2.64
C LEU A 37 -2.30 1.34 3.91
N GLY A 38 -2.14 0.63 5.02
CA GLY A 38 -1.66 1.20 6.29
C GLY A 38 -1.99 0.33 7.49
N SER A 39 -1.52 0.72 8.67
CA SER A 39 -1.78 0.02 9.92
C SER A 39 -3.26 0.05 10.32
N SER A 40 -3.67 -0.82 11.24
CA SER A 40 -5.03 -0.81 11.78
C SER A 40 -5.32 0.54 12.47
N GLY A 41 -6.51 1.09 12.21
CA GLY A 41 -6.96 2.34 12.84
C GLY A 41 -6.46 3.63 12.18
N CYS A 42 -5.64 3.58 11.10
CA CYS A 42 -5.11 4.78 10.45
C CYS A 42 -6.11 5.54 9.54
N GLY A 43 -7.39 5.15 9.49
CA GLY A 43 -8.43 5.89 8.77
C GLY A 43 -8.89 5.32 7.43
N LYS A 44 -8.33 4.21 6.91
CA LYS A 44 -8.67 3.62 5.60
C LYS A 44 -10.16 3.31 5.43
N THR A 45 -10.72 2.48 6.31
CA THR A 45 -12.15 2.11 6.28
C THR A 45 -13.05 3.34 6.49
N THR A 46 -12.63 4.30 7.32
CA THR A 46 -13.34 5.56 7.51
C THR A 46 -13.38 6.36 6.20
N THR A 47 -12.25 6.48 5.50
CA THR A 47 -12.16 7.13 4.19
C THR A 47 -13.07 6.45 3.17
N LEU A 48 -13.02 5.11 3.10
CA LEU A 48 -13.90 4.35 2.22
C LEU A 48 -15.38 4.55 2.54
N ARG A 49 -15.75 4.59 3.84
CA ARG A 49 -17.13 4.85 4.29
C ARG A 49 -17.61 6.25 3.95
N MET A 50 -16.74 7.27 3.99
CA MET A 50 -17.07 8.62 3.57
C MET A 50 -17.39 8.69 2.07
N ILE A 51 -16.61 8.00 1.22
CA ILE A 51 -16.91 7.90 -0.21
C ILE A 51 -18.23 7.16 -0.44
N ALA A 52 -18.49 6.09 0.32
CA ALA A 52 -19.70 5.27 0.21
C ALA A 52 -20.97 6.00 0.73
N GLY A 53 -20.85 7.02 1.58
CA GLY A 53 -21.95 7.73 2.20
C GLY A 53 -22.44 7.13 3.52
N PHE A 54 -21.68 6.21 4.10
CA PHE A 54 -21.98 5.65 5.44
C PHE A 54 -21.43 6.52 6.57
N GLU A 55 -20.56 7.47 6.23
CA GLU A 55 -19.99 8.46 7.13
C GLU A 55 -19.92 9.81 6.39
N GLU A 56 -20.10 10.90 7.12
CA GLU A 56 -19.90 12.25 6.60
C GLU A 56 -18.54 12.79 7.00
N PRO A 57 -17.83 13.51 6.12
CA PRO A 57 -16.63 14.24 6.52
C PRO A 57 -16.98 15.31 7.55
N THR A 58 -16.07 15.61 8.48
CA THR A 58 -16.24 16.73 9.42
C THR A 58 -15.98 18.06 8.70
N THR A 59 -14.98 18.08 7.82
CA THR A 59 -14.66 19.21 6.93
C THR A 59 -14.08 18.69 5.62
N GLY A 60 -13.97 19.56 4.63
CA GLY A 60 -13.48 19.22 3.29
C GLY A 60 -14.60 18.77 2.36
N SER A 61 -14.26 18.26 1.20
CA SER A 61 -15.25 17.84 0.19
C SER A 61 -14.82 16.58 -0.55
N ILE A 62 -15.82 15.79 -0.96
CA ILE A 62 -15.62 14.58 -1.77
C ILE A 62 -16.47 14.70 -3.03
N ARG A 63 -15.88 14.45 -4.18
CA ARG A 63 -16.58 14.44 -5.46
C ARG A 63 -16.45 13.10 -6.15
N VAL A 64 -17.53 12.64 -6.76
CA VAL A 64 -17.54 11.47 -7.63
C VAL A 64 -18.09 11.90 -9.00
N GLU A 65 -17.38 11.58 -10.09
CA GLU A 65 -17.71 12.07 -11.44
C GLU A 65 -17.78 13.61 -11.52
N GLY A 66 -16.98 14.32 -10.71
CA GLY A 66 -17.00 15.78 -10.62
C GLY A 66 -18.13 16.38 -9.80
N GLU A 67 -19.13 15.60 -9.39
CA GLU A 67 -20.25 16.06 -8.57
C GLU A 67 -19.99 15.87 -7.07
N PRO A 68 -20.34 16.84 -6.22
CA PRO A 68 -20.28 16.67 -4.77
C PRO A 68 -21.24 15.56 -4.33
N ILE A 69 -20.83 14.78 -3.32
CA ILE A 69 -21.62 13.63 -2.86
C ILE A 69 -22.11 13.76 -1.42
N GLU A 70 -21.83 14.89 -0.75
CA GLU A 70 -22.18 15.11 0.66
C GLU A 70 -23.71 15.05 0.88
N ASP A 71 -24.49 15.63 -0.03
CA ASP A 71 -25.96 15.66 0.05
C ASP A 71 -26.63 14.42 -0.59
N LYS A 72 -25.86 13.44 -1.07
CA LYS A 72 -26.39 12.22 -1.71
C LYS A 72 -26.42 11.06 -0.74
N GLU A 73 -27.59 10.45 -0.60
CA GLU A 73 -27.73 9.20 0.14
C GLU A 73 -26.87 8.07 -0.49
N PRO A 74 -26.42 7.06 0.28
CA PRO A 74 -25.57 5.99 -0.21
C PRO A 74 -26.09 5.29 -1.47
N TYR A 75 -27.41 5.11 -1.60
CA TYR A 75 -28.03 4.45 -2.76
C TYR A 75 -28.13 5.34 -4.02
N GLU A 76 -27.91 6.64 -3.89
CA GLU A 76 -27.92 7.61 -4.99
C GLU A 76 -26.51 7.82 -5.57
N ARG A 77 -25.49 7.42 -4.83
CA ARG A 77 -24.08 7.52 -5.26
C ARG A 77 -23.78 6.46 -6.32
N ASN A 78 -23.04 6.83 -7.35
CA ASN A 78 -22.63 5.89 -8.39
C ASN A 78 -21.43 5.02 -7.96
N VAL A 79 -21.46 4.59 -6.70
CA VAL A 79 -20.48 3.71 -6.08
C VAL A 79 -21.17 2.50 -5.48
N ASN A 80 -20.49 1.36 -5.41
CA ASN A 80 -20.96 0.18 -4.68
C ASN A 80 -19.86 -0.33 -3.77
N THR A 81 -20.27 -0.94 -2.64
CA THR A 81 -19.33 -1.43 -1.62
C THR A 81 -19.43 -2.93 -1.43
N VAL A 82 -18.28 -3.60 -1.35
CA VAL A 82 -18.12 -4.97 -0.87
C VAL A 82 -17.50 -4.90 0.52
N PHE A 83 -18.24 -5.36 1.51
CA PHE A 83 -17.81 -5.36 2.92
C PHE A 83 -16.95 -6.58 3.25
N GLN A 84 -16.14 -6.48 4.27
CA GLN A 84 -15.29 -7.55 4.79
C GLN A 84 -16.08 -8.83 5.13
N SER A 85 -17.30 -8.70 5.67
CA SER A 85 -18.20 -9.82 5.97
C SER A 85 -18.99 -10.31 4.77
N TYR A 86 -18.75 -9.75 3.57
CA TYR A 86 -19.51 -9.96 2.33
C TYR A 86 -20.98 -9.49 2.41
N ALA A 87 -21.59 -9.40 3.57
CA ALA A 87 -22.95 -8.94 3.85
C ALA A 87 -24.02 -9.54 2.89
N LEU A 88 -23.90 -10.85 2.58
CA LEU A 88 -24.90 -11.55 1.76
C LEU A 88 -26.18 -11.75 2.55
N PHE A 89 -27.34 -11.64 1.86
CA PHE A 89 -28.65 -11.92 2.44
C PHE A 89 -28.80 -13.44 2.65
N PRO A 90 -28.79 -13.95 3.90
CA PRO A 90 -28.71 -15.39 4.15
C PRO A 90 -29.97 -16.17 3.75
N HIS A 91 -31.11 -15.50 3.73
CA HIS A 91 -32.43 -16.01 3.38
C HIS A 91 -32.75 -15.96 1.88
N MET A 92 -31.87 -15.36 1.08
CA MET A 92 -32.02 -15.27 -0.37
C MET A 92 -31.12 -16.25 -1.09
N THR A 93 -31.55 -16.72 -2.25
CA THR A 93 -30.71 -17.48 -3.15
C THR A 93 -29.55 -16.63 -3.69
N ILE A 94 -28.55 -17.27 -4.31
CA ILE A 94 -27.45 -16.57 -4.99
C ILE A 94 -28.01 -15.67 -6.11
N PHE A 95 -28.96 -16.20 -6.89
CA PHE A 95 -29.66 -15.41 -7.90
C PHE A 95 -30.30 -14.15 -7.31
N ASP A 96 -31.05 -14.29 -6.22
CA ASP A 96 -31.75 -13.16 -5.60
C ASP A 96 -30.80 -12.16 -4.95
N ASN A 97 -29.70 -12.63 -4.37
CA ASN A 97 -28.64 -11.76 -3.86
C ASN A 97 -28.07 -10.86 -4.97
N VAL A 98 -27.69 -11.45 -6.10
CA VAL A 98 -27.12 -10.71 -7.25
C VAL A 98 -28.20 -9.82 -7.90
N ALA A 99 -29.42 -10.32 -8.06
CA ALA A 99 -30.53 -9.59 -8.67
C ALA A 99 -31.06 -8.43 -7.84
N TYR A 100 -30.67 -8.32 -6.54
CA TYR A 100 -31.30 -7.41 -5.59
C TYR A 100 -31.30 -5.95 -6.05
N GLY A 101 -30.15 -5.44 -6.46
CA GLY A 101 -30.03 -4.06 -6.95
C GLY A 101 -30.88 -3.76 -8.19
N LEU A 102 -30.92 -4.71 -9.14
CA LEU A 102 -31.75 -4.59 -10.33
C LEU A 102 -33.26 -4.62 -10.00
N LYS A 103 -33.63 -5.40 -8.96
CA LYS A 103 -35.02 -5.41 -8.47
C LYS A 103 -35.41 -4.06 -7.89
N MET A 104 -34.53 -3.42 -7.11
CA MET A 104 -34.80 -2.08 -6.57
C MET A 104 -34.92 -1.03 -7.69
N LYS A 105 -34.12 -1.15 -8.73
CA LYS A 105 -34.20 -0.31 -9.95
C LYS A 105 -35.39 -0.66 -10.86
N LYS A 106 -36.28 -1.58 -10.44
CA LYS A 106 -37.49 -2.01 -11.19
C LYS A 106 -37.22 -2.56 -12.59
N ILE A 107 -36.02 -3.11 -12.82
CA ILE A 107 -35.67 -3.76 -14.09
C ILE A 107 -36.59 -4.98 -14.33
N SER A 108 -36.95 -5.23 -15.58
CA SER A 108 -37.88 -6.30 -15.96
C SER A 108 -37.35 -7.68 -15.54
N LYS A 109 -38.25 -8.65 -15.29
CA LYS A 109 -37.87 -10.00 -14.81
C LYS A 109 -36.98 -10.74 -15.81
N ASN A 110 -37.24 -10.57 -17.11
CA ASN A 110 -36.47 -11.25 -18.16
C ASN A 110 -35.05 -10.67 -18.26
N GLU A 111 -34.91 -9.35 -18.31
CA GLU A 111 -33.63 -8.67 -18.34
C GLU A 111 -32.80 -8.97 -17.07
N ARG A 112 -33.43 -8.95 -15.88
CA ARG A 112 -32.74 -9.35 -14.64
C ARG A 112 -32.18 -10.75 -14.72
N LYS A 113 -32.95 -11.71 -15.27
CA LYS A 113 -32.52 -13.10 -15.39
C LYS A 113 -31.28 -13.20 -16.29
N GLU A 114 -31.31 -12.56 -17.44
CA GLU A 114 -30.21 -12.54 -18.40
C GLU A 114 -28.94 -11.95 -17.76
N ARG A 115 -29.02 -10.73 -17.23
CA ARG A 115 -27.89 -10.03 -16.60
C ARG A 115 -27.30 -10.76 -15.40
N VAL A 116 -28.14 -11.42 -14.58
CA VAL A 116 -27.65 -12.20 -13.43
C VAL A 116 -26.91 -13.45 -13.90
N LEU A 117 -27.40 -14.15 -14.92
CA LEU A 117 -26.71 -15.32 -15.44
C LEU A 117 -25.37 -14.96 -16.06
N GLU A 118 -25.31 -13.91 -16.87
CA GLU A 118 -24.04 -13.38 -17.41
C GLU A 118 -23.05 -13.01 -16.29
N MET A 119 -23.53 -12.33 -15.24
CA MET A 119 -22.69 -11.94 -14.12
C MET A 119 -22.17 -13.13 -13.34
N LEU A 120 -23.01 -14.14 -13.08
CA LEU A 120 -22.60 -15.37 -12.40
C LEU A 120 -21.59 -16.16 -13.22
N GLU A 121 -21.73 -16.20 -14.55
CA GLU A 121 -20.73 -16.80 -15.45
C GLU A 121 -19.40 -16.01 -15.37
N MET A 122 -19.46 -14.69 -15.40
CA MET A 122 -18.28 -13.82 -15.30
C MET A 122 -17.46 -14.06 -14.02
N VAL A 123 -18.12 -14.31 -12.89
CA VAL A 123 -17.47 -14.63 -11.61
C VAL A 123 -17.30 -16.13 -11.38
N GLN A 124 -17.45 -16.98 -12.41
CA GLN A 124 -17.27 -18.45 -12.37
C GLN A 124 -18.20 -19.16 -11.37
N LEU A 125 -19.45 -18.71 -11.28
CA LEU A 125 -20.49 -19.28 -10.44
C LEU A 125 -21.73 -19.73 -11.24
N ALA A 126 -21.57 -20.05 -12.53
CA ALA A 126 -22.63 -20.66 -13.33
C ALA A 126 -23.13 -21.95 -12.68
N GLY A 127 -24.44 -22.16 -12.61
CA GLY A 127 -25.06 -23.31 -11.96
C GLY A 127 -25.26 -23.18 -10.45
N PHE A 128 -24.90 -22.04 -9.83
CA PHE A 128 -25.08 -21.79 -8.39
C PHE A 128 -26.33 -20.96 -8.08
N GLU A 129 -27.14 -20.61 -9.05
CA GLU A 129 -28.26 -19.65 -8.95
C GLU A 129 -29.24 -19.98 -7.81
N LYS A 130 -29.54 -21.28 -7.64
CA LYS A 130 -30.53 -21.77 -6.66
C LYS A 130 -29.95 -22.03 -5.27
N ARG A 131 -28.64 -21.96 -5.09
CA ARG A 131 -28.00 -22.18 -3.79
C ARG A 131 -28.20 -21.00 -2.86
N TYR A 132 -28.00 -21.25 -1.57
CA TYR A 132 -28.01 -20.23 -0.52
C TYR A 132 -26.57 -19.93 -0.05
N PRO A 133 -26.30 -18.75 0.55
CA PRO A 133 -24.97 -18.40 1.05
C PRO A 133 -24.37 -19.43 2.01
N SER A 134 -25.19 -20.12 2.81
CA SER A 134 -24.73 -21.17 3.73
C SER A 134 -24.10 -22.38 3.04
N GLN A 135 -24.38 -22.58 1.75
CA GLN A 135 -23.88 -23.70 0.94
C GLN A 135 -22.59 -23.36 0.16
N LEU A 136 -22.00 -22.19 0.42
CA LEU A 136 -20.84 -21.66 -0.30
C LEU A 136 -19.59 -21.63 0.56
N SER A 137 -18.42 -21.87 -0.08
CA SER A 137 -17.12 -21.56 0.51
C SER A 137 -16.91 -20.04 0.66
N GLY A 138 -15.91 -19.61 1.44
CA GLY A 138 -15.57 -18.20 1.62
C GLY A 138 -15.32 -17.47 0.29
N GLY A 139 -14.49 -18.02 -0.59
CA GLY A 139 -14.21 -17.43 -1.91
C GLY A 139 -15.46 -17.39 -2.82
N GLN A 140 -16.34 -18.38 -2.74
CA GLN A 140 -17.62 -18.34 -3.48
C GLN A 140 -18.53 -17.23 -2.96
N LYS A 141 -18.63 -17.05 -1.63
CA LYS A 141 -19.39 -15.93 -1.02
C LYS A 141 -18.85 -14.58 -1.48
N GLN A 142 -17.54 -14.43 -1.51
CA GLN A 142 -16.89 -13.21 -2.01
C GLN A 142 -17.25 -12.94 -3.47
N ARG A 143 -17.16 -13.93 -4.37
CA ARG A 143 -17.54 -13.77 -5.78
C ARG A 143 -19.01 -13.36 -5.93
N VAL A 144 -19.91 -13.89 -5.10
CA VAL A 144 -21.32 -13.45 -5.08
C VAL A 144 -21.44 -11.98 -4.64
N ALA A 145 -20.70 -11.56 -3.61
CA ALA A 145 -20.73 -10.17 -3.15
C ALA A 145 -20.22 -9.21 -4.22
N ILE A 146 -19.13 -9.59 -4.92
CA ILE A 146 -18.59 -8.83 -6.05
C ILE A 146 -19.61 -8.78 -7.20
N ALA A 147 -20.22 -9.92 -7.58
CA ALA A 147 -21.25 -9.98 -8.61
C ALA A 147 -22.46 -9.08 -8.27
N ARG A 148 -22.91 -9.10 -7.01
CA ARG A 148 -23.99 -8.23 -6.52
C ARG A 148 -23.65 -6.74 -6.62
N ALA A 149 -22.39 -6.38 -6.35
CA ALA A 149 -21.93 -5.01 -6.47
C ALA A 149 -21.80 -4.57 -7.94
N LEU A 150 -21.23 -5.43 -8.79
CA LEU A 150 -20.97 -5.13 -10.20
C LEU A 150 -22.21 -5.13 -11.10
N ILE A 151 -23.26 -5.88 -10.76
CA ILE A 151 -24.48 -5.99 -11.57
C ILE A 151 -25.15 -4.64 -11.83
N ASN A 152 -24.95 -3.68 -10.91
CA ASN A 152 -25.46 -2.32 -11.00
C ASN A 152 -24.64 -1.42 -11.94
N ARG A 153 -23.51 -1.89 -12.45
CA ARG A 153 -22.54 -1.16 -13.27
C ARG A 153 -22.10 0.16 -12.61
N PRO A 154 -21.56 0.11 -11.38
CA PRO A 154 -21.08 1.32 -10.71
C PRO A 154 -19.86 1.88 -11.43
N LYS A 155 -19.60 3.19 -11.28
CA LYS A 155 -18.36 3.81 -11.74
C LYS A 155 -17.17 3.46 -10.85
N VAL A 156 -17.41 3.34 -9.55
CA VAL A 156 -16.40 3.01 -8.55
C VAL A 156 -16.87 1.83 -7.71
N LEU A 157 -16.02 0.83 -7.57
CA LEU A 157 -16.21 -0.28 -6.64
C LEU A 157 -15.28 -0.11 -5.43
N LEU A 158 -15.89 -0.04 -4.26
CA LEU A 158 -15.23 0.08 -2.97
C LEU A 158 -15.12 -1.31 -2.33
N LEU A 159 -13.92 -1.70 -1.92
CA LEU A 159 -13.63 -3.04 -1.39
C LEU A 159 -12.95 -2.90 -0.03
N ASP A 160 -13.66 -3.28 1.04
CA ASP A 160 -13.17 -3.17 2.43
C ASP A 160 -12.65 -4.53 2.90
N GLU A 161 -11.33 -4.75 2.86
CA GLU A 161 -10.63 -5.99 3.24
C GLU A 161 -11.29 -7.28 2.70
N PRO A 162 -11.63 -7.39 1.42
CA PRO A 162 -12.48 -8.46 0.92
C PRO A 162 -11.81 -9.84 0.94
N LEU A 163 -10.46 -9.90 1.03
CA LEU A 163 -9.69 -11.15 1.00
C LEU A 163 -9.27 -11.63 2.39
N GLY A 164 -9.47 -10.83 3.45
CA GLY A 164 -8.95 -11.10 4.78
C GLY A 164 -9.41 -12.42 5.42
N ALA A 165 -10.60 -12.92 5.06
CA ALA A 165 -11.16 -14.17 5.60
C ALA A 165 -10.77 -15.44 4.82
N LEU A 166 -9.91 -15.34 3.78
CA LEU A 166 -9.52 -16.45 2.93
C LEU A 166 -8.17 -17.05 3.35
N ASP A 167 -8.02 -18.38 3.12
CA ASP A 167 -6.72 -19.03 3.21
C ASP A 167 -5.74 -18.49 2.15
N LEU A 168 -4.43 -18.68 2.37
CA LEU A 168 -3.37 -18.12 1.54
C LEU A 168 -3.49 -18.52 0.05
N LYS A 169 -3.76 -19.78 -0.24
CA LYS A 169 -3.85 -20.28 -1.63
C LYS A 169 -5.02 -19.65 -2.37
N LEU A 170 -6.18 -19.63 -1.72
CA LEU A 170 -7.40 -19.06 -2.28
C LEU A 170 -7.27 -17.53 -2.41
N ARG A 171 -6.62 -16.88 -1.44
CA ARG A 171 -6.34 -15.45 -1.47
C ARG A 171 -5.51 -15.07 -2.70
N LYS A 172 -4.38 -15.74 -2.96
CA LYS A 172 -3.53 -15.50 -4.16
C LYS A 172 -4.31 -15.72 -5.47
N GLN A 173 -5.15 -16.73 -5.53
CA GLN A 173 -6.01 -16.94 -6.70
C GLN A 173 -6.99 -15.78 -6.88
N MET A 174 -7.65 -15.34 -5.82
CA MET A 174 -8.65 -14.27 -5.86
C MET A 174 -8.03 -12.90 -6.20
N GLN A 175 -6.80 -12.62 -5.77
CA GLN A 175 -6.05 -11.41 -6.17
C GLN A 175 -5.95 -11.31 -7.70
N LEU A 176 -5.48 -12.39 -8.35
CA LEU A 176 -5.35 -12.43 -9.81
C LEU A 176 -6.70 -12.30 -10.53
N GLU A 177 -7.74 -12.94 -9.99
CA GLU A 177 -9.09 -12.84 -10.54
C GLU A 177 -9.67 -11.44 -10.45
N LEU A 178 -9.50 -10.77 -9.28
CA LEU A 178 -9.94 -9.38 -9.08
C LEU A 178 -9.26 -8.41 -10.03
N LYS A 179 -7.92 -8.51 -10.18
CA LYS A 179 -7.16 -7.67 -11.11
C LYS A 179 -7.61 -7.89 -12.56
N ARG A 180 -7.83 -9.15 -12.99
CA ARG A 180 -8.35 -9.47 -14.32
C ARG A 180 -9.76 -8.93 -14.54
N LEU A 181 -10.63 -9.06 -13.53
CA LEU A 181 -12.01 -8.58 -13.59
C LEU A 181 -12.06 -7.06 -13.73
N GLN A 182 -11.27 -6.35 -12.92
CA GLN A 182 -11.16 -4.90 -12.97
C GLN A 182 -10.72 -4.43 -14.37
N LYS A 183 -9.65 -5.02 -14.93
CA LYS A 183 -9.17 -4.69 -16.27
C LYS A 183 -10.21 -4.99 -17.35
N LYS A 184 -10.90 -6.15 -17.28
CA LYS A 184 -11.93 -6.55 -18.26
C LYS A 184 -13.12 -5.60 -18.26
N LEU A 185 -13.52 -5.09 -17.10
CA LEU A 185 -14.69 -4.23 -16.96
C LEU A 185 -14.34 -2.74 -17.06
N ASN A 186 -13.07 -2.38 -16.99
CA ASN A 186 -12.57 -1.01 -16.94
C ASN A 186 -13.28 -0.15 -15.87
N ILE A 187 -13.53 -0.72 -14.69
CA ILE A 187 -14.16 -0.06 -13.54
C ILE A 187 -13.06 0.39 -12.58
N THR A 188 -13.25 1.53 -11.95
CA THR A 188 -12.35 2.03 -10.90
C THR A 188 -12.54 1.24 -9.62
N PHE A 189 -11.46 0.73 -9.04
CA PHE A 189 -11.46 0.06 -7.76
C PHE A 189 -10.74 0.89 -6.71
N ILE A 190 -11.37 1.07 -5.54
CA ILE A 190 -10.70 1.56 -4.33
C ILE A 190 -10.72 0.40 -3.33
N TYR A 191 -9.53 -0.11 -3.06
CA TYR A 191 -9.30 -1.33 -2.29
C TYR A 191 -8.65 -0.99 -0.96
N VAL A 192 -9.23 -1.43 0.15
CA VAL A 192 -8.65 -1.28 1.48
C VAL A 192 -8.05 -2.61 1.92
N THR A 193 -6.82 -2.59 2.37
CA THR A 193 -6.15 -3.74 2.97
C THR A 193 -5.09 -3.31 3.99
N HIS A 194 -4.66 -4.24 4.80
CA HIS A 194 -3.45 -4.16 5.62
C HIS A 194 -2.35 -5.11 5.13
N ASP A 195 -2.63 -5.89 4.07
CA ASP A 195 -1.71 -6.85 3.46
C ASP A 195 -0.89 -6.17 2.36
N GLN A 196 0.42 -6.11 2.56
CA GLN A 196 1.36 -5.46 1.63
C GLN A 196 1.48 -6.22 0.32
N GLU A 197 1.43 -7.58 0.35
CA GLU A 197 1.52 -8.42 -0.85
C GLU A 197 0.32 -8.16 -1.78
N GLU A 198 -0.88 -7.98 -1.21
CA GLU A 198 -2.08 -7.60 -1.95
C GLU A 198 -1.90 -6.25 -2.65
N ALA A 199 -1.45 -5.23 -1.91
CA ALA A 199 -1.24 -3.89 -2.44
C ALA A 199 -0.20 -3.88 -3.57
N LEU A 200 0.96 -4.49 -3.36
CA LEU A 200 2.04 -4.52 -4.35
C LEU A 200 1.66 -5.30 -5.62
N THR A 201 0.85 -6.37 -5.48
CA THR A 201 0.51 -7.25 -6.61
C THR A 201 -0.62 -6.72 -7.48
N MET A 202 -1.63 -6.08 -6.88
CA MET A 202 -2.86 -5.74 -7.59
C MET A 202 -2.96 -4.30 -8.04
N SER A 203 -2.31 -3.36 -7.36
CA SER A 203 -2.55 -1.94 -7.53
C SER A 203 -1.90 -1.35 -8.78
N ASP A 204 -2.50 -0.32 -9.33
CA ASP A 204 -1.86 0.61 -10.25
C ASP A 204 -1.19 1.72 -9.44
N ARG A 205 -1.83 2.17 -8.33
CA ARG A 205 -1.24 3.05 -7.32
C ARG A 205 -1.61 2.58 -5.91
N ILE A 206 -0.70 2.84 -4.98
CA ILE A 206 -0.88 2.58 -3.54
C ILE A 206 -0.84 3.93 -2.83
N ALA A 207 -1.82 4.15 -1.95
CA ALA A 207 -1.89 5.30 -1.06
C ALA A 207 -1.67 4.81 0.37
N ILE A 208 -0.53 5.18 0.97
CA ILE A 208 -0.16 4.73 2.32
C ILE A 208 -0.65 5.74 3.34
N MET A 209 -1.48 5.24 4.27
CA MET A 209 -2.02 6.02 5.38
C MET A 209 -1.34 5.63 6.70
N HIS A 210 -0.93 6.64 7.46
CA HIS A 210 -0.35 6.48 8.78
C HIS A 210 -0.90 7.56 9.72
N ASP A 211 -1.42 7.17 10.89
CA ASP A 211 -1.98 8.06 11.92
C ASP A 211 -2.97 9.13 11.39
N GLY A 212 -3.77 8.73 10.41
CA GLY A 212 -4.79 9.59 9.81
C GLY A 212 -4.29 10.49 8.68
N VAL A 213 -2.99 10.46 8.36
CA VAL A 213 -2.36 11.26 7.31
C VAL A 213 -2.00 10.36 6.11
N MET A 214 -1.95 10.96 4.92
CA MET A 214 -1.43 10.32 3.72
C MET A 214 0.08 10.52 3.65
N ASP A 215 0.87 9.45 3.88
CA ASP A 215 2.33 9.52 3.89
C ASP A 215 2.93 9.53 2.48
N GLN A 216 2.44 8.66 1.61
CA GLN A 216 2.93 8.56 0.24
C GLN A 216 1.86 7.96 -0.68
N ILE A 217 1.83 8.44 -1.92
CA ILE A 217 1.04 7.88 -3.02
C ILE A 217 1.97 7.65 -4.20
N GLY A 218 1.97 6.45 -4.76
CA GLY A 218 2.82 6.12 -5.92
C GLY A 218 2.48 4.75 -6.50
N SER A 219 3.15 4.37 -7.58
CA SER A 219 3.12 3.01 -8.10
C SER A 219 3.71 2.02 -7.08
N PRO A 220 3.38 0.71 -7.17
CA PRO A 220 3.99 -0.31 -6.31
C PRO A 220 5.53 -0.25 -6.28
N THR A 221 6.14 -0.04 -7.44
CA THR A 221 7.61 0.08 -7.56
C THR A 221 8.14 1.32 -6.84
N GLU A 222 7.51 2.50 -7.02
CA GLU A 222 7.92 3.73 -6.33
C GLU A 222 7.81 3.59 -4.81
N ILE A 223 6.71 3.01 -4.32
CA ILE A 223 6.49 2.80 -2.88
C ILE A 223 7.54 1.85 -2.28
N TYR A 224 7.91 0.80 -3.00
CA TYR A 224 8.88 -0.20 -2.52
C TYR A 224 10.33 0.29 -2.63
N GLU A 225 10.71 0.82 -3.81
CA GLU A 225 12.10 1.19 -4.09
C GLU A 225 12.47 2.61 -3.63
N ARG A 226 11.48 3.53 -3.54
CA ARG A 226 11.69 4.95 -3.19
C ARG A 226 10.73 5.42 -2.08
N PRO A 227 10.81 4.84 -0.88
CA PRO A 227 9.98 5.25 0.24
C PRO A 227 10.27 6.70 0.64
N ALA A 228 9.22 7.51 0.79
CA ALA A 228 9.35 8.93 1.13
C ALA A 228 9.62 9.17 2.62
N THR A 229 9.23 8.23 3.49
CA THR A 229 9.40 8.34 4.94
C THR A 229 9.98 7.06 5.54
N LYS A 230 10.59 7.17 6.72
CA LYS A 230 11.07 6.00 7.49
C LYS A 230 9.94 5.03 7.79
N PHE A 231 8.71 5.55 8.03
CA PHE A 231 7.54 4.69 8.21
C PHE A 231 7.27 3.86 6.95
N VAL A 232 7.17 4.48 5.77
CA VAL A 232 6.92 3.76 4.51
C VAL A 232 8.01 2.72 4.25
N ALA A 233 9.30 3.09 4.44
CA ALA A 233 10.44 2.19 4.26
C ALA A 233 10.33 0.91 5.10
N THR A 234 9.98 1.07 6.39
CA THR A 234 9.89 -0.05 7.35
C THR A 234 8.54 -0.77 7.32
N PHE A 235 7.49 -0.10 6.86
CA PHE A 235 6.16 -0.69 6.75
C PHE A 235 6.03 -1.56 5.50
N ILE A 236 6.67 -1.22 4.37
CA ILE A 236 6.58 -1.96 3.11
C ILE A 236 7.79 -2.90 2.97
N GLY A 237 7.55 -4.19 3.17
CA GLY A 237 8.61 -5.20 3.10
C GLY A 237 9.63 -5.09 4.23
N GLU A 238 10.71 -5.87 4.12
CA GLU A 238 11.85 -5.76 5.03
C GLU A 238 12.83 -4.70 4.51
N THR A 239 13.50 -3.98 5.41
CA THR A 239 14.55 -3.02 5.06
C THR A 239 15.57 -2.91 6.18
N ASN A 240 16.82 -2.60 5.82
CA ASN A 240 17.83 -2.17 6.77
C ASN A 240 17.82 -0.65 6.85
N VAL A 241 17.90 -0.11 8.05
CA VAL A 241 17.81 1.33 8.32
C VAL A 241 19.06 1.76 9.08
N PHE A 242 19.75 2.78 8.55
CA PHE A 242 20.94 3.36 9.16
C PHE A 242 20.67 4.85 9.40
N ASP A 243 20.65 5.26 10.65
CA ASP A 243 20.56 6.66 11.03
C ASP A 243 21.98 7.26 11.13
N GLY A 244 22.19 8.43 10.57
CA GLY A 244 23.51 9.05 10.52
C GLY A 244 23.50 10.51 10.06
N THR A 245 24.72 11.06 9.89
CA THR A 245 24.90 12.45 9.50
C THR A 245 25.64 12.52 8.16
N ILE A 246 25.14 13.33 7.24
CA ILE A 246 25.79 13.56 5.94
C ILE A 246 27.14 14.25 6.14
N ARG A 247 28.21 13.63 5.65
CA ARG A 247 29.57 14.18 5.68
C ARG A 247 29.93 14.98 4.43
N SER A 248 29.56 14.46 3.29
CA SER A 248 29.75 15.12 1.99
C SER A 248 28.63 14.77 1.02
N ILE A 249 28.42 15.64 0.05
CA ILE A 249 27.53 15.40 -1.10
C ILE A 249 28.30 15.75 -2.36
N GLU A 250 28.61 14.76 -3.19
CA GLU A 250 29.37 14.96 -4.43
C GLU A 250 28.72 14.13 -5.55
N ASN A 251 28.53 14.74 -6.71
CA ASN A 251 27.97 14.07 -7.91
C ASN A 251 26.68 13.29 -7.64
N GLY A 252 25.77 13.85 -6.83
CA GLY A 252 24.50 13.19 -6.48
C GLY A 252 24.63 12.04 -5.47
N ARG A 253 25.80 11.85 -4.88
CA ARG A 253 26.04 10.83 -3.83
C ARG A 253 26.31 11.51 -2.51
N ALA A 254 25.72 11.00 -1.45
CA ALA A 254 25.98 11.43 -0.08
C ALA A 254 26.80 10.35 0.66
N VAL A 255 27.88 10.75 1.32
CA VAL A 255 28.56 9.93 2.31
C VAL A 255 27.95 10.23 3.66
N VAL A 256 27.40 9.20 4.31
CA VAL A 256 26.74 9.30 5.61
C VAL A 256 27.59 8.61 6.65
N SER A 257 27.96 9.35 7.68
CA SER A 257 28.62 8.79 8.86
C SER A 257 27.56 8.22 9.78
N ILE A 258 27.64 6.92 10.03
CA ILE A 258 26.81 6.20 10.99
C ILE A 258 27.65 5.83 12.20
N GLU A 259 27.03 5.33 13.28
CA GLU A 259 27.72 4.98 14.53
C GLU A 259 28.88 3.97 14.33
N ASN A 260 28.78 3.10 13.33
CA ASN A 260 29.72 1.99 13.10
C ASN A 260 30.63 2.20 11.87
N GLY A 261 30.66 3.38 11.27
CA GLY A 261 31.47 3.66 10.09
C GLY A 261 30.84 4.62 9.12
N GLU A 262 31.17 4.49 7.84
CA GLU A 262 30.66 5.32 6.77
C GLU A 262 29.99 4.48 5.68
N ILE A 263 28.89 5.01 5.14
CA ILE A 263 28.12 4.41 4.06
C ILE A 263 27.81 5.44 2.98
N THR A 264 27.68 4.99 1.74
CA THR A 264 27.35 5.83 0.60
C THR A 264 25.89 5.57 0.16
N SER A 265 25.18 6.64 -0.08
CA SER A 265 23.88 6.62 -0.73
C SER A 265 23.94 7.58 -1.91
N SER A 266 23.43 7.18 -3.07
CA SER A 266 23.02 8.16 -4.05
C SER A 266 21.76 8.79 -3.45
N GLY A 267 21.86 9.92 -2.80
CA GLY A 267 20.67 10.67 -2.41
C GLY A 267 19.72 10.67 -3.60
N SER A 268 18.40 10.68 -3.38
CA SER A 268 17.38 10.73 -4.44
C SER A 268 17.48 12.04 -5.24
N VAL A 269 18.61 12.22 -5.93
CA VAL A 269 18.81 13.24 -6.93
C VAL A 269 18.42 12.61 -8.25
N GLU A 270 17.15 12.65 -8.59
CA GLU A 270 16.74 12.42 -9.97
C GLU A 270 17.44 13.48 -10.83
N GLU A 271 18.32 13.06 -11.73
CA GLU A 271 18.69 13.87 -12.89
C GLU A 271 17.38 14.22 -13.62
N GLY A 272 16.94 15.47 -13.50
CA GLY A 272 15.79 16.00 -14.26
C GLY A 272 14.69 16.67 -13.45
N VAL A 273 14.64 16.55 -12.13
CA VAL A 273 13.78 17.41 -11.28
C VAL A 273 14.67 18.45 -10.61
N GLU A 274 14.30 19.70 -10.80
CA GLU A 274 15.06 20.89 -10.41
C GLU A 274 15.78 20.75 -9.06
N LYS A 275 17.09 20.93 -9.11
CA LYS A 275 18.03 21.30 -8.06
C LYS A 275 17.42 21.70 -6.71
N ASN A 276 16.90 20.75 -5.94
CA ASN A 276 16.74 20.88 -4.49
C ASN A 276 16.22 19.57 -3.91
N THR A 277 17.10 18.60 -3.75
CA THR A 277 16.80 17.42 -2.90
C THR A 277 16.67 17.81 -1.43
N GLY A 278 16.95 19.05 -1.08
CA GLY A 278 16.82 19.56 0.27
C GLY A 278 17.83 19.00 1.28
N PHE A 279 18.68 18.05 0.89
CA PHE A 279 19.71 17.50 1.79
C PHE A 279 20.93 18.42 1.90
N ALA A 280 21.44 18.58 3.12
CA ALA A 280 22.60 19.41 3.43
C ALA A 280 23.70 18.62 4.16
N VAL A 281 24.95 19.04 3.99
CA VAL A 281 26.06 18.53 4.79
C VAL A 281 25.79 18.87 6.27
N ASN A 282 26.09 17.93 7.15
CA ASN A 282 25.78 17.89 8.58
C ASN A 282 24.28 17.67 8.92
N GLU A 283 23.43 17.39 7.93
CA GLU A 283 22.06 17.00 8.20
C GLU A 283 22.00 15.56 8.75
N PHE A 284 21.10 15.34 9.73
CA PHE A 284 20.80 14.02 10.26
C PHE A 284 19.74 13.35 9.40
N VAL A 285 20.04 12.16 8.89
CA VAL A 285 19.24 11.45 7.88
C VAL A 285 19.12 9.96 8.23
N THR A 286 18.16 9.33 7.58
CA THR A 286 18.01 7.88 7.57
C THR A 286 18.36 7.34 6.17
N VAL A 287 19.22 6.33 6.10
CA VAL A 287 19.50 5.57 4.88
C VAL A 287 18.77 4.24 4.96
N SER A 288 17.94 3.93 3.97
CA SER A 288 17.20 2.68 3.85
C SER A 288 17.75 1.84 2.71
N VAL A 289 18.04 0.55 2.98
CA VAL A 289 18.53 -0.40 1.98
C VAL A 289 17.78 -1.71 2.09
N ARG A 290 17.25 -2.21 0.97
CA ARG A 290 16.55 -3.50 0.94
C ARG A 290 17.51 -4.67 1.15
N PRO A 291 17.11 -5.76 1.84
CA PRO A 291 17.98 -6.92 2.09
C PRO A 291 18.55 -7.57 0.84
N GLU A 292 17.78 -7.63 -0.26
CA GLU A 292 18.18 -8.19 -1.55
C GLU A 292 19.21 -7.32 -2.30
N LYS A 293 19.34 -6.05 -1.92
CA LYS A 293 20.29 -5.08 -2.49
C LYS A 293 21.61 -5.03 -1.73
N MET A 294 21.65 -5.65 -0.56
CA MET A 294 22.86 -5.66 0.26
C MET A 294 23.82 -6.77 -0.15
N HIS A 295 25.11 -6.45 -0.11
CA HIS A 295 26.21 -7.35 -0.36
C HIS A 295 27.19 -7.34 0.82
N PHE A 296 28.08 -8.31 0.83
CA PHE A 296 29.20 -8.38 1.79
C PHE A 296 30.51 -8.53 1.04
N SER A 297 31.60 -8.05 1.66
CA SER A 297 32.96 -8.20 1.20
C SER A 297 33.83 -8.62 2.37
N PRO A 298 34.94 -9.39 2.16
CA PRO A 298 35.92 -9.69 3.20
C PRO A 298 36.75 -8.45 3.62
N GLU A 299 36.83 -7.42 2.75
CA GLU A 299 37.57 -6.18 2.98
C GLU A 299 36.65 -4.96 2.77
N PRO A 300 36.99 -3.79 3.35
CA PRO A 300 36.24 -2.55 3.07
C PRO A 300 36.20 -2.22 1.59
N VAL A 301 35.03 -1.76 1.11
CA VAL A 301 34.82 -1.32 -0.26
C VAL A 301 34.80 0.20 -0.28
N ASP A 302 35.21 0.83 -1.39
CA ASP A 302 35.19 2.29 -1.53
C ASP A 302 33.80 2.85 -1.23
N GLY A 303 33.73 3.84 -0.32
CA GLY A 303 32.49 4.41 0.17
C GLY A 303 31.76 3.58 1.23
N PHE A 304 32.30 2.42 1.64
CA PHE A 304 31.66 1.55 2.63
C PHE A 304 32.68 0.97 3.60
N ASN A 305 32.62 1.41 4.84
CA ASN A 305 33.50 0.93 5.91
C ASN A 305 32.69 0.57 7.16
N VAL A 306 31.77 -0.38 7.00
CA VAL A 306 30.91 -0.84 8.09
C VAL A 306 31.16 -2.32 8.33
N PRO A 307 31.95 -2.68 9.38
CA PRO A 307 32.17 -4.07 9.74
C PRO A 307 30.89 -4.68 10.35
N ALA A 308 30.68 -5.96 10.07
CA ALA A 308 29.65 -6.77 10.68
C ALA A 308 30.17 -8.18 10.93
N MET A 309 29.50 -8.93 11.81
CA MET A 309 29.81 -10.34 12.08
C MET A 309 28.61 -11.19 11.67
N VAL A 310 28.85 -12.22 10.87
CA VAL A 310 27.78 -13.16 10.48
C VAL A 310 27.27 -13.90 11.71
N LYS A 311 25.96 -13.78 11.99
CA LYS A 311 25.31 -14.38 13.15
C LYS A 311 24.60 -15.67 12.82
N ASP A 312 23.81 -15.68 11.74
CA ASP A 312 22.93 -16.82 11.43
C ASP A 312 22.48 -16.80 9.96
N TYR A 313 21.95 -17.94 9.51
CA TYR A 313 21.33 -18.12 8.21
C TYR A 313 19.94 -18.73 8.34
N ILE A 314 18.93 -18.12 7.70
CA ILE A 314 17.58 -18.64 7.64
C ILE A 314 17.29 -19.07 6.20
N TYR A 315 17.11 -20.37 5.98
CA TYR A 315 16.75 -20.91 4.68
C TYR A 315 15.25 -20.78 4.42
N VAL A 316 14.89 -20.05 3.34
CA VAL A 316 13.48 -19.82 2.95
C VAL A 316 13.24 -20.34 1.52
N GLY A 317 13.69 -21.56 1.23
CA GLY A 317 13.52 -22.17 -0.08
C GLY A 317 14.51 -21.64 -1.12
N SER A 318 14.07 -20.78 -2.03
CA SER A 318 14.92 -20.20 -3.09
C SER A 318 15.86 -19.09 -2.59
N VAL A 319 15.65 -18.60 -1.37
CA VAL A 319 16.39 -17.50 -0.77
C VAL A 319 16.95 -17.92 0.57
N ILE A 320 18.15 -17.44 0.90
CA ILE A 320 18.79 -17.54 2.22
C ILE A 320 18.86 -16.12 2.79
N LYS A 321 18.27 -15.92 3.99
CA LYS A 321 18.42 -14.68 4.74
C LYS A 321 19.68 -14.81 5.63
N CYS A 322 20.68 -13.99 5.36
CA CYS A 322 21.86 -13.83 6.18
C CYS A 322 21.61 -12.75 7.23
N ILE A 323 21.77 -13.08 8.49
CA ILE A 323 21.70 -12.13 9.61
C ILE A 323 23.13 -11.84 10.06
N ALA A 324 23.53 -10.58 10.03
CA ALA A 324 24.80 -10.12 10.57
C ALA A 324 24.59 -9.06 11.64
N VAL A 325 25.53 -8.94 12.55
CA VAL A 325 25.46 -8.02 13.71
C VAL A 325 26.53 -6.96 13.58
N LEU A 326 26.13 -5.72 13.68
CA LEU A 326 27.00 -4.56 13.73
C LEU A 326 27.71 -4.46 15.10
N PRO A 327 28.81 -3.71 15.23
CA PRO A 327 29.51 -3.52 16.50
C PRO A 327 28.65 -2.96 17.64
N ASN A 328 27.62 -2.18 17.33
CA ASN A 328 26.64 -1.66 18.31
C ASN A 328 25.57 -2.68 18.74
N GLY A 329 25.61 -3.89 18.18
CA GLY A 329 24.62 -4.95 18.46
C GLY A 329 23.38 -4.96 17.58
N ASN A 330 23.22 -3.99 16.69
CA ASN A 330 22.10 -3.97 15.74
C ASN A 330 22.25 -5.08 14.70
N GLU A 331 21.13 -5.73 14.37
CA GLU A 331 21.08 -6.75 13.34
C GLU A 331 20.80 -6.12 11.97
N ILE A 332 21.48 -6.62 10.96
CA ILE A 332 21.22 -6.34 9.55
C ILE A 332 20.85 -7.63 8.84
N LYS A 333 20.03 -7.51 7.81
CA LYS A 333 19.54 -8.62 7.01
C LYS A 333 19.99 -8.47 5.56
N MET A 334 20.49 -9.55 4.99
CA MET A 334 20.84 -9.64 3.57
C MET A 334 20.13 -10.85 2.97
N GLU A 335 19.64 -10.74 1.75
CA GLU A 335 19.04 -11.86 1.02
C GLU A 335 19.99 -12.32 -0.08
N LYS A 336 20.22 -13.63 -0.16
CA LYS A 336 21.06 -14.31 -1.16
C LYS A 336 20.29 -15.46 -1.78
N LEU A 337 20.59 -15.77 -3.03
CA LEU A 337 19.99 -16.94 -3.68
C LEU A 337 20.57 -18.23 -3.08
N ALA A 338 19.72 -19.26 -2.97
CA ALA A 338 20.17 -20.57 -2.54
C ALA A 338 21.21 -21.12 -3.53
N GLY A 339 22.40 -21.47 -3.02
CA GLY A 339 23.52 -21.95 -3.82
C GLY A 339 24.65 -20.93 -4.02
N GLU A 340 24.49 -19.68 -3.59
CA GLU A 340 25.62 -18.74 -3.50
C GLU A 340 26.56 -19.11 -2.37
N GLU A 341 27.87 -18.81 -2.53
CA GLU A 341 28.88 -18.96 -1.48
C GLU A 341 28.58 -17.93 -0.37
N LEU A 342 28.56 -18.43 0.87
CA LEU A 342 28.24 -17.61 2.05
C LEU A 342 29.44 -17.66 3.03
N PRO A 343 29.74 -16.54 3.72
CA PRO A 343 30.76 -16.52 4.78
C PRO A 343 30.38 -17.47 5.92
N ALA A 344 31.37 -17.93 6.68
CA ALA A 344 31.07 -18.76 7.84
C ALA A 344 30.37 -17.97 8.96
N ILE A 345 29.54 -18.66 9.77
CA ILE A 345 28.99 -18.05 11.00
C ILE A 345 30.17 -17.66 11.93
N GLY A 346 30.13 -16.43 12.43
CA GLY A 346 31.20 -15.83 13.23
C GLY A 346 32.30 -15.14 12.39
N GLU A 347 32.21 -15.21 11.07
CA GLU A 347 33.18 -14.53 10.19
C GLU A 347 32.88 -13.00 10.17
N LYS A 348 33.98 -12.22 10.15
CA LYS A 348 33.91 -10.76 9.99
C LYS A 348 33.80 -10.43 8.52
N ILE A 349 32.80 -9.62 8.19
CA ILE A 349 32.52 -9.11 6.84
C ILE A 349 32.39 -7.59 6.87
N PHE A 350 32.43 -6.97 5.69
CA PHE A 350 32.05 -5.57 5.49
C PHE A 350 30.81 -5.52 4.62
N ILE A 351 29.80 -4.73 5.02
CA ILE A 351 28.58 -4.56 4.25
C ILE A 351 28.75 -3.48 3.19
N CYS A 352 28.15 -3.70 2.02
CA CYS A 352 28.13 -2.74 0.93
C CYS A 352 26.89 -2.93 0.05
N TRP A 353 26.62 -1.98 -0.84
CA TRP A 353 25.58 -1.99 -1.85
C TRP A 353 25.92 -1.02 -2.98
N ALA A 354 25.17 -1.06 -4.09
CA ALA A 354 25.28 -0.01 -5.09
C ALA A 354 24.65 1.28 -4.54
N PRO A 355 25.31 2.44 -4.60
CA PRO A 355 24.80 3.68 -4.01
C PRO A 355 23.38 4.04 -4.44
N GLU A 356 23.00 3.72 -5.67
CA GLU A 356 21.66 3.90 -6.27
C GLU A 356 20.57 3.01 -5.66
N ASP A 357 20.95 1.93 -4.96
CA ASP A 357 20.04 1.00 -4.29
C ASP A 357 19.68 1.46 -2.86
N ALA A 358 20.33 2.50 -2.36
CA ALA A 358 20.02 3.09 -1.07
C ALA A 358 19.11 4.32 -1.23
N VAL A 359 18.18 4.48 -0.31
CA VAL A 359 17.28 5.65 -0.26
C VAL A 359 17.64 6.52 0.92
N LEU A 360 17.91 7.80 0.66
CA LEU A 360 18.14 8.81 1.68
C LEU A 360 16.82 9.45 2.08
N ILE A 361 16.50 9.43 3.36
CA ILE A 361 15.22 9.89 3.90
C ILE A 361 15.50 10.96 4.96
N HIS A 362 14.80 12.09 4.89
CA HIS A 362 14.86 13.12 5.94
C HIS A 362 14.42 12.56 7.28
N SER A 363 15.22 12.77 8.32
CA SER A 363 14.79 12.42 9.67
C SER A 363 13.75 13.43 10.15
N LEU A 364 12.67 12.96 10.81
CA LEU A 364 11.68 13.85 11.43
C LEU A 364 12.28 14.73 12.51
N ASP A 365 13.37 14.30 13.14
CA ASP A 365 14.09 15.08 14.15
C ASP A 365 14.68 16.38 13.62
N ASN A 366 15.01 16.45 12.33
CA ASN A 366 15.47 17.71 11.70
C ASN A 366 14.41 18.82 11.73
N ARG A 367 13.13 18.50 11.65
CA ARG A 367 12.06 19.51 11.79
C ARG A 367 12.01 20.11 13.18
N PHE A 368 12.36 19.32 14.18
CA PHE A 368 12.43 19.76 15.56
C PHE A 368 13.65 20.67 15.79
N TYR A 369 14.82 20.32 15.25
CA TYR A 369 16.02 21.16 15.32
C TYR A 369 15.88 22.48 14.56
N GLN A 370 15.31 22.48 13.36
CA GLN A 370 15.04 23.70 12.59
C GLN A 370 14.03 24.63 13.31
N SER A 371 13.04 24.06 14.01
CA SER A 371 12.12 24.85 14.82
C SER A 371 12.79 25.45 16.05
N MET A 372 13.79 24.77 16.63
CA MET A 372 14.57 25.25 17.78
C MET A 372 15.58 26.33 17.40
N GLU A 373 16.21 26.27 16.21
CA GLU A 373 17.09 27.33 15.71
C GLU A 373 16.31 28.62 15.44
N ASN A 374 15.10 28.52 14.92
CA ASN A 374 14.22 29.69 14.72
C ASN A 374 13.69 30.29 16.03
N ILE A 375 13.69 29.56 17.14
CA ILE A 375 13.31 30.07 18.48
C ILE A 375 14.49 30.81 19.16
N LYS A 376 15.74 30.49 18.80
CA LYS A 376 16.94 31.17 19.38
C LYS A 376 17.28 32.48 18.72
N LEU A 377 16.63 32.86 17.62
CA LEU A 377 16.84 34.10 16.86
C LEU A 377 15.69 35.13 17.02
N ALA A 378 14.75 34.87 17.89
CA ALA A 378 13.69 35.79 18.35
C ALA A 378 13.90 36.08 19.85
#